data_a362965569a8b849b2a54a8b84af737c
#
_entry.id   a362965569a8b849b2a54a8b84af737c
#
_cell.length_a   1.000
_cell.length_b   1.000
_cell.length_c   1.000
_cell.angle_alpha   90.00
_cell.angle_beta   90.00
_cell.angle_gamma   90.00
#
_symmetry.space_group_name_H-M   'P 1'
#
loop_
_entity.id
_entity.type
_entity.pdbx_description
1 polymer ?
#
loop_
_entity_poly.entity_id
_entity_poly.type
_entity_poly.pdbx_seq_one_letter_code
_entity_poly.pdbx_strand_id
1 'polypeptide(L)' 'LCQRANPENPQLEWLYEQISQLNEIDRSLTLLMLDGFSYREIGDTMGISQNHVGVKLNRIKNRLTQKSDKKD' A
#
# COMPACT_ATOMS: atom_id res chain seq x y z
N LEU A 1 -11.99 -14.23 -5.23
CA LEU A 1 -12.09 -13.94 -4.60
C LEU A 1 -11.69 -14.20 -3.34
N CYS A 2 -12.01 -14.74 -2.72
CA CYS A 2 -11.75 -14.93 -1.49
C CYS A 2 -10.46 -15.42 -1.21
N GLN A 3 -9.86 -15.91 -2.04
CA GLN A 3 -8.70 -16.50 -1.75
C GLN A 3 -7.67 -15.65 -1.39
N ARG A 4 -7.82 -14.45 -1.45
CA ARG A 4 -6.82 -13.67 -1.12
C ARG A 4 -6.43 -13.89 0.25
N ALA A 5 -7.14 -14.32 1.10
CA ALA A 5 -6.74 -14.50 2.44
C ALA A 5 -5.96 -15.75 2.57
N ASN A 6 -4.73 -15.69 2.41
CA ASN A 6 -3.90 -16.86 2.49
C ASN A 6 -3.46 -17.06 3.92
N PRO A 7 -4.06 -17.94 4.66
CA PRO A 7 -3.75 -18.10 6.07
C PRO A 7 -2.35 -18.60 6.33
N GLU A 8 -1.73 -19.09 5.32
CA GLU A 8 -0.39 -19.57 5.51
C GLU A 8 0.62 -18.48 5.48
N ASN A 9 0.22 -17.26 5.28
CA ASN A 9 1.16 -16.17 5.20
C ASN A 9 0.70 -15.04 6.11
N PRO A 10 1.02 -15.10 7.38
CA PRO A 10 0.58 -14.09 8.33
C PRO A 10 1.10 -12.69 8.02
N GLN A 11 2.26 -12.61 7.38
CA GLN A 11 2.77 -11.31 7.03
C GLN A 11 1.92 -10.64 5.98
N LEU A 12 1.43 -11.43 5.04
CA LEU A 12 0.61 -10.89 3.99
C LEU A 12 -0.73 -10.48 4.55
N GLU A 13 -1.27 -11.25 5.48
CA GLU A 13 -2.52 -10.90 6.11
C GLU A 13 -2.38 -9.61 6.90
N TRP A 14 -1.29 -9.46 7.62
CA TRP A 14 -1.05 -8.26 8.37
C TRP A 14 -0.98 -7.06 7.44
N LEU A 15 -0.29 -7.21 6.33
CA LEU A 15 -0.14 -6.12 5.38
C LEU A 15 -1.49 -5.69 4.83
N TYR A 16 -2.31 -6.62 4.43
CA TYR A 16 -3.62 -6.28 3.88
C TYR A 16 -4.49 -5.62 4.93
N GLU A 17 -4.36 -6.04 6.15
CA GLU A 17 -5.11 -5.44 7.21
C GLU A 17 -4.70 -3.99 7.42
N GLN A 18 -3.40 -3.72 7.38
CA GLN A 18 -2.92 -2.36 7.51
C GLN A 18 -3.38 -1.50 6.33
N ILE A 19 -3.36 -2.05 5.14
CA ILE A 19 -3.80 -1.33 3.98
C ILE A 19 -5.28 -0.98 4.08
N SER A 20 -6.07 -1.88 4.59
CA SER A 20 -7.50 -1.63 4.68
C SER A 20 -7.83 -0.51 5.67
N GLN A 21 -6.90 -0.17 6.55
CA GLN A 21 -7.10 0.92 7.48
C GLN A 21 -6.72 2.27 6.91
N LEU A 22 -6.13 2.29 5.73
CA LEU A 22 -5.76 3.54 5.10
C LEU A 22 -7.00 4.18 4.49
N ASN A 23 -6.94 5.49 4.24
CA ASN A 23 -8.05 6.13 3.58
C ASN A 23 -8.09 5.65 2.14
N GLU A 24 -9.15 6.00 1.44
CA GLU A 24 -9.38 5.49 0.10
C GLU A 24 -8.25 5.76 -0.86
N ILE A 25 -7.73 6.96 -0.83
CA ILE A 25 -6.68 7.34 -1.75
C ILE A 25 -5.40 6.58 -1.47
N ASP A 26 -5.00 6.54 -0.21
CA ASP A 26 -3.78 5.86 0.16
C ASP A 26 -3.89 4.37 -0.10
N ARG A 27 -5.05 3.81 0.12
CA ARG A 27 -5.27 2.40 -0.13
C ARG A 27 -5.15 2.09 -1.61
N SER A 28 -5.73 2.93 -2.45
CA SER A 28 -5.65 2.73 -3.89
C SER A 28 -4.21 2.81 -4.38
N LEU A 29 -3.47 3.79 -3.88
CA LEU A 29 -2.08 3.94 -4.26
C LEU A 29 -1.28 2.71 -3.89
N THR A 30 -1.49 2.21 -2.70
CA THR A 30 -0.74 1.06 -2.23
C THR A 30 -1.08 -0.18 -3.03
N LEU A 31 -2.35 -0.38 -3.32
CA LEU A 31 -2.75 -1.55 -4.07
C LEU A 31 -2.22 -1.52 -5.49
N LEU A 32 -2.20 -0.34 -6.12
CA LEU A 32 -1.66 -0.22 -7.45
C LEU A 32 -0.16 -0.53 -7.45
N MET A 33 0.51 -0.07 -6.42
CA MET A 33 1.92 -0.34 -6.30
C MET A 33 2.19 -1.83 -6.16
N LEU A 34 1.39 -2.51 -5.35
CA LEU A 34 1.57 -3.94 -5.16
C LEU A 34 1.24 -4.72 -6.43
N ASP A 35 0.39 -4.16 -7.26
CA ASP A 35 0.03 -4.78 -8.51
C ASP A 35 1.12 -4.64 -9.57
N GLY A 36 2.14 -3.87 -9.29
CA GLY A 36 3.25 -3.72 -10.22
C GLY A 36 3.21 -2.49 -11.09
N PHE A 37 2.31 -1.56 -10.80
CA PHE A 37 2.24 -0.33 -11.58
C PHE A 37 3.39 0.59 -11.21
N SER A 38 3.91 1.30 -12.19
CA SER A 38 4.97 2.25 -11.92
C SER A 38 4.39 3.53 -11.34
N TYR A 39 5.23 4.36 -10.76
CA TYR A 39 4.79 5.64 -10.20
C TYR A 39 4.09 6.47 -11.27
N ARG A 40 4.61 6.42 -12.48
CA ARG A 40 4.01 7.19 -13.56
C ARG A 40 2.62 6.68 -13.88
N GLU A 41 2.46 5.38 -13.93
CA GLU A 41 1.17 4.78 -14.22
C GLU A 41 0.18 5.06 -13.11
N ILE A 42 0.64 5.01 -11.88
CA ILE A 42 -0.21 5.30 -10.75
C ILE A 42 -0.64 6.76 -10.79
N GLY A 43 0.29 7.64 -11.09
CA GLY A 43 -0.03 9.05 -11.18
C GLY A 43 -1.06 9.34 -12.25
N ASP A 44 -0.92 8.68 -13.39
CA ASP A 44 -1.88 8.85 -14.48
C ASP A 44 -3.25 8.35 -14.07
N THR A 45 -3.30 7.23 -13.37
CA THR A 45 -4.56 6.65 -12.94
C THR A 45 -5.24 7.51 -11.88
N MET A 46 -4.46 8.02 -10.96
CA MET A 46 -5.00 8.78 -9.85
C MET A 46 -5.14 10.27 -10.15
N GLY A 47 -4.58 10.72 -11.24
CA GLY A 47 -4.66 12.14 -11.60
C GLY A 47 -3.70 13.02 -10.84
N ILE A 48 -2.58 12.50 -10.40
CA ILE A 48 -1.59 13.29 -9.69
C ILE A 48 -0.23 13.10 -10.34
N SER A 49 0.73 13.91 -9.97
CA SER A 49 2.04 13.84 -10.59
C SER A 49 2.82 12.64 -10.06
N GLN A 50 3.79 12.23 -10.84
CA GLN A 50 4.64 11.13 -10.47
C GLN A 50 5.36 11.41 -9.15
N ASN A 51 5.83 12.64 -8.97
CA ASN A 51 6.50 13.02 -7.76
C ASN A 51 5.57 12.90 -6.56
N HIS A 52 4.34 13.30 -6.74
CA HIS A 52 3.36 13.24 -5.67
C HIS A 52 3.09 11.78 -5.27
N VAL A 53 3.05 10.89 -6.26
CA VAL A 53 2.89 9.48 -5.98
C VAL A 53 4.02 8.99 -5.10
N GLY A 54 5.24 9.37 -5.45
CA GLY A 54 6.41 8.97 -4.69
C GLY A 54 6.36 9.44 -3.25
N VAL A 55 5.97 10.69 -3.06
CA VAL A 55 5.89 11.25 -1.72
C VAL A 55 4.83 10.52 -0.89
N LYS A 56 3.67 10.29 -1.48
CA LYS A 56 2.61 9.63 -0.76
C LYS A 56 2.96 8.20 -0.41
N LEU A 57 3.54 7.48 -1.35
CA LEU A 57 3.92 6.10 -1.09
C LEU A 57 5.02 6.01 -0.05
N ASN A 58 5.91 6.97 -0.05
CA ASN A 58 6.97 6.99 0.93
C ASN A 58 6.41 7.18 2.34
N ARG A 59 5.42 8.04 2.47
CA ARG A 59 4.78 8.22 3.75
C ARG A 59 4.05 6.98 4.20
N ILE A 60 3.34 6.33 3.29
CA ILE A 60 2.63 5.12 3.61
C ILE A 60 3.61 4.04 4.06
N LYS A 61 4.72 3.93 3.33
CA LYS A 61 5.71 2.95 3.65
C LYS A 61 6.29 3.18 5.04
N ASN A 62 6.58 4.41 5.36
CA ASN A 62 7.13 4.73 6.66
C ASN A 62 6.13 4.40 7.77
N ARG A 63 4.88 4.68 7.53
CA ARG A 63 3.86 4.40 8.49
C ARG A 63 3.72 2.91 8.76
N LEU A 64 3.73 2.12 7.70
CA LEU A 64 3.63 0.68 7.84
C LEU A 64 4.86 0.11 8.51
N THR A 65 6.00 0.64 8.18
CA THR A 65 7.23 0.18 8.78
C THR A 65 7.27 0.49 10.27
N GLN A 66 6.79 1.64 10.63
CA GLN A 66 6.76 1.98 12.03
C GLN A 66 5.87 1.06 12.83
N LYS A 67 4.74 0.68 12.25
CA LYS A 67 3.87 -0.23 12.93
C LYS A 67 4.52 -1.58 13.08
N SER A 68 5.26 -1.97 12.09
CA SER A 68 5.95 -3.24 12.15
C SER A 68 7.02 -3.24 13.21
N ASP A 69 7.71 -2.11 13.33
CA ASP A 69 8.77 -2.00 14.30
C ASP A 69 8.28 -2.07 15.70
N LYS A 70 7.07 -1.65 15.91
CA LYS A 70 6.62 -1.63 17.22
C LYS A 70 6.63 -2.92 17.90
N LYS A 71 6.48 -3.96 17.25
CA LYS A 71 6.44 -5.20 17.88
C LYS A 71 7.74 -5.57 18.42
N ASP A 72 8.74 -4.93 18.16
CA ASP A 72 9.98 -5.24 18.77
C ASP A 72 10.02 -4.72 20.18
#